data_a4fc2fb619c1bfa325ececaa38b52269
#
_entry.id   a4fc2fb619c1bfa325ececaa38b52269
#
_cell.length_a   1.000
_cell.length_b   1.000
_cell.length_c   1.000
_cell.angle_alpha   90.00
_cell.angle_beta   90.00
_cell.angle_gamma   90.00
#
_symmetry.space_group_name_H-M   'P 1'
#
loop_
_entity.id
_entity.type
_entity.pdbx_description
1 polymer ?
#
loop_
_entity_poly.entity_id
_entity_poly.type
_entity_poly.pdbx_seq_one_letter_code
_entity_poly.pdbx_strand_id
1 'polypeptide(L)'
;MHHYSQNTALPLWPNKIPNSQESGEEEIVISEDIIRISKVQNPTIEVYLPAKKIATGQAVLIFPGGGYQILAYDWEGTDFAKLLNSKGIAGIVVKYRLPNSKSVTEKHKVPLQDAQRAIRLVRSMAKEWNISPDNIGILGFSAGGHLAATLGTRYNEEVYAKTDAIDQESARPNFMALIYPVISMAAPHTHQGSKTALLGEAPSQGLTAHFSNELHVNRDTPPTFLVHANDDAAVPVENSLLFYTALRKYNIPSEIHIYPFGGHGFALGLSNDHLASWTKQWIGWLSNL
;
A
#
# COMPACT_ATOMS: atom_id res chain seq x y z
N MET A 1 9.27 30.26 -0.73
CA MET A 1 9.70 28.92 -1.18
C MET A 1 9.93 28.08 0.07
N HIS A 2 9.06 27.14 0.37
CA HIS A 2 9.31 26.20 1.45
C HIS A 2 10.28 25.17 0.92
N HIS A 3 11.51 25.17 1.45
CA HIS A 3 12.45 24.08 1.24
C HIS A 3 11.95 22.90 2.12
N TYR A 4 11.23 21.96 1.53
CA TYR A 4 11.05 20.68 2.19
C TYR A 4 12.43 20.01 2.27
N SER A 5 12.96 19.85 3.48
CA SER A 5 14.09 18.97 3.71
C SER A 5 13.67 17.54 3.35
N GLN A 6 14.54 16.78 2.73
CA GLN A 6 14.34 15.33 2.55
C GLN A 6 13.99 14.74 3.92
N ASN A 7 12.94 13.89 3.99
CA ASN A 7 12.42 13.21 5.19
C ASN A 7 11.50 14.04 6.10
N THR A 8 10.65 14.90 5.56
CA THR A 8 9.60 15.54 6.36
C THR A 8 8.35 14.65 6.38
N ALA A 9 7.94 14.22 7.56
CA ALA A 9 6.66 13.55 7.74
C ALA A 9 5.53 14.58 7.70
N LEU A 10 4.58 14.40 6.78
CA LEU A 10 3.41 15.27 6.64
C LEU A 10 2.16 14.55 7.16
N PRO A 11 1.36 15.18 8.04
CA PRO A 11 0.11 14.58 8.51
C PRO A 11 -0.90 14.45 7.36
N LEU A 12 -1.62 13.33 7.32
CA LEU A 12 -2.70 13.14 6.34
C LEU A 12 -3.91 14.02 6.63
N TRP A 13 -4.19 14.24 7.89
CA TRP A 13 -5.37 14.96 8.37
C TRP A 13 -4.93 16.20 9.16
N PRO A 14 -5.20 17.40 8.68
CA PRO A 14 -4.77 18.63 9.35
C PRO A 14 -5.59 18.93 10.62
N ASN A 15 -6.81 18.38 10.71
CA ASN A 15 -7.76 18.62 11.80
C ASN A 15 -8.22 17.29 12.41
N LYS A 16 -9.53 17.07 12.48
CA LYS A 16 -10.11 15.84 13.01
C LYS A 16 -9.84 14.66 12.08
N ILE A 17 -9.23 13.61 12.64
CA ILE A 17 -8.98 12.36 11.94
C ILE A 17 -10.30 11.55 11.90
N PRO A 18 -10.83 11.14 10.74
CA PRO A 18 -12.07 10.37 10.68
C PRO A 18 -11.94 9.03 11.39
N ASN A 19 -13.00 8.58 12.03
CA ASN A 19 -13.07 7.31 12.78
C ASN A 19 -11.96 7.15 13.84
N SER A 20 -11.50 8.25 14.44
CA SER A 20 -10.63 8.23 15.61
C SER A 20 -11.41 8.48 16.89
N GLN A 21 -10.94 7.90 17.98
CA GLN A 21 -11.42 8.11 19.34
C GLN A 21 -10.28 8.15 20.34
N GLU A 22 -10.47 8.80 21.47
CA GLU A 22 -9.52 8.76 22.59
C GLU A 22 -9.53 7.35 23.22
N SER A 23 -8.34 6.79 23.46
CA SER A 23 -8.20 5.44 24.02
C SER A 23 -7.08 5.32 25.06
N GLY A 24 -6.24 6.33 25.20
CA GLY A 24 -5.01 6.26 26.00
C GLY A 24 -3.94 5.34 25.39
N GLU A 25 -4.12 4.83 24.17
CA GLU A 25 -3.04 4.14 23.47
C GLU A 25 -2.03 5.13 22.91
N GLU A 26 -0.75 4.74 22.97
CA GLU A 26 0.36 5.46 22.35
C GLU A 26 0.92 4.66 21.17
N GLU A 27 1.42 5.37 20.17
CA GLU A 27 2.16 4.77 19.06
C GLU A 27 3.45 4.13 19.60
N ILE A 28 3.73 2.90 19.19
CA ILE A 28 4.91 2.15 19.60
C ILE A 28 5.82 1.97 18.39
N VAL A 29 7.07 2.36 18.53
CA VAL A 29 8.14 2.15 17.54
C VAL A 29 9.20 1.23 18.16
N ILE A 30 9.42 0.08 17.52
CA ILE A 30 10.47 -0.87 17.88
C ILE A 30 11.47 -0.88 16.73
N SER A 31 12.74 -0.61 17.02
CA SER A 31 13.83 -0.61 16.04
C SER A 31 14.87 -1.64 16.48
N GLU A 32 14.74 -2.84 15.96
CA GLU A 32 15.67 -3.97 16.17
C GLU A 32 16.30 -4.37 14.85
N ASP A 33 15.90 -5.53 14.30
CA ASP A 33 16.27 -5.98 12.95
C ASP A 33 15.63 -5.14 11.85
N ILE A 34 14.35 -4.73 12.05
CA ILE A 34 13.61 -3.78 11.21
C ILE A 34 12.83 -2.81 12.10
N ILE A 35 12.41 -1.68 11.54
CA ILE A 35 11.53 -0.72 12.23
C ILE A 35 10.09 -1.21 12.15
N ARG A 36 9.50 -1.53 13.31
CA ARG A 36 8.09 -1.90 13.47
C ARG A 36 7.32 -0.78 14.15
N ILE A 37 6.31 -0.25 13.48
CA ILE A 37 5.42 0.76 14.06
C ILE A 37 4.06 0.11 14.31
N SER A 38 3.54 0.23 15.53
CA SER A 38 2.20 -0.27 15.89
C SER A 38 1.37 0.82 16.55
N LYS A 39 0.06 0.60 16.64
CA LYS A 39 -0.90 1.53 17.26
C LYS A 39 -0.75 2.96 16.72
N VAL A 40 -0.62 3.11 15.41
CA VAL A 40 -0.49 4.41 14.75
C VAL A 40 -1.62 5.33 15.16
N GLN A 41 -1.28 6.47 15.79
CA GLN A 41 -2.24 7.48 16.23
C GLN A 41 -2.40 8.59 15.19
N ASN A 42 -1.28 9.06 14.66
CA ASN A 42 -1.24 10.13 13.67
C ASN A 42 -0.73 9.58 12.33
N PRO A 43 -1.63 9.34 11.36
CA PRO A 43 -1.23 8.86 10.06
C PRO A 43 -0.52 9.96 9.28
N THR A 44 0.59 9.61 8.64
CA THR A 44 1.47 10.53 7.90
C THR A 44 1.92 9.94 6.58
N ILE A 45 2.43 10.80 5.71
CA ILE A 45 3.30 10.39 4.60
C ILE A 45 4.71 10.90 4.85
N GLU A 46 5.72 10.10 4.52
CA GLU A 46 7.12 10.50 4.46
C GLU A 46 7.56 10.56 3.00
N VAL A 47 8.00 11.75 2.55
CA VAL A 47 8.20 12.05 1.14
C VAL A 47 9.68 12.01 0.78
N TYR A 48 10.04 11.16 -0.18
CA TYR A 48 11.38 11.02 -0.74
C TYR A 48 11.35 11.49 -2.20
N LEU A 49 11.84 12.70 -2.46
CA LEU A 49 11.91 13.25 -3.81
C LEU A 49 13.27 12.93 -4.44
N PRO A 50 13.31 12.50 -5.71
CA PRO A 50 14.57 12.28 -6.41
C PRO A 50 15.27 13.62 -6.73
N ALA A 51 16.56 13.56 -7.02
CA ALA A 51 17.27 14.73 -7.50
C ALA A 51 16.62 15.28 -8.78
N LYS A 52 16.38 16.58 -8.85
CA LYS A 52 15.64 17.24 -9.96
C LYS A 52 16.16 16.85 -11.35
N LYS A 53 17.48 16.65 -11.50
CA LYS A 53 18.12 16.33 -12.78
C LYS A 53 17.69 14.98 -13.36
N ILE A 54 17.30 14.03 -12.49
CA ILE A 54 16.93 12.67 -12.90
C ILE A 54 15.43 12.40 -12.69
N ALA A 55 14.67 13.36 -12.15
CA ALA A 55 13.25 13.18 -11.84
C ALA A 55 12.45 12.86 -13.10
N THR A 56 11.72 11.75 -13.07
CA THR A 56 10.84 11.28 -14.17
C THR A 56 9.46 11.90 -14.14
N GLY A 57 9.07 12.52 -13.02
CA GLY A 57 7.70 12.95 -12.74
C GLY A 57 6.79 11.82 -12.22
N GLN A 58 7.28 10.59 -12.13
CA GLN A 58 6.53 9.46 -11.58
C GLN A 58 6.63 9.43 -10.04
N ALA A 59 5.56 9.00 -9.38
CA ALA A 59 5.51 8.82 -7.93
C ALA A 59 4.87 7.50 -7.54
N VAL A 60 5.32 6.90 -6.44
CA VAL A 60 4.78 5.67 -5.87
C VAL A 60 4.52 5.85 -4.39
N LEU A 61 3.26 5.70 -3.95
CA LEU A 61 2.92 5.58 -2.54
C LEU A 61 3.17 4.13 -2.10
N ILE A 62 3.82 3.96 -0.97
CA ILE A 62 4.26 2.67 -0.46
C ILE A 62 3.47 2.35 0.81
N PHE A 63 2.80 1.20 0.81
CA PHE A 63 2.03 0.68 1.94
C PHE A 63 2.76 -0.53 2.55
N PRO A 64 3.52 -0.36 3.66
CA PRO A 64 4.20 -1.46 4.33
C PRO A 64 3.22 -2.51 4.83
N GLY A 65 3.65 -3.78 4.87
CA GLY A 65 2.91 -4.88 5.46
C GLY A 65 3.08 -4.97 6.98
N GLY A 66 2.66 -6.11 7.53
CA GLY A 66 2.73 -6.39 8.97
C GLY A 66 1.38 -6.89 9.53
N GLY A 67 0.59 -7.59 8.73
CA GLY A 67 -0.64 -8.27 9.16
C GLY A 67 -1.75 -7.35 9.66
N TYR A 68 -1.71 -6.06 9.34
CA TYR A 68 -2.56 -5.01 9.94
C TYR A 68 -2.37 -4.83 11.46
N GLN A 69 -1.27 -5.35 12.00
CA GLN A 69 -0.90 -5.26 13.43
C GLN A 69 0.29 -4.32 13.64
N ILE A 70 1.21 -4.29 12.70
CA ILE A 70 2.36 -3.39 12.65
C ILE A 70 2.55 -2.86 11.22
N LEU A 71 3.47 -1.91 11.07
CA LEU A 71 4.06 -1.52 9.78
C LEU A 71 5.53 -1.92 9.80
N ALA A 72 5.99 -2.74 8.84
CA ALA A 72 7.40 -3.03 8.59
C ALA A 72 8.05 -1.83 7.87
N TYR A 73 8.26 -0.73 8.61
CA TYR A 73 8.31 0.63 8.09
C TYR A 73 9.53 0.93 7.21
N ASP A 74 10.69 0.42 7.58
CA ASP A 74 11.91 0.54 6.76
C ASP A 74 11.99 -0.55 5.69
N TRP A 75 11.82 -1.81 6.08
CA TRP A 75 11.99 -3.00 5.26
C TRP A 75 11.06 -3.04 4.04
N GLU A 76 9.80 -2.65 4.22
CA GLU A 76 8.77 -2.59 3.16
C GLU A 76 8.33 -1.16 2.85
N GLY A 77 9.05 -0.17 3.31
CA GLY A 77 8.73 1.25 3.16
C GLY A 77 9.93 2.07 2.70
N THR A 78 10.75 2.58 3.64
CA THR A 78 11.77 3.57 3.30
C THR A 78 12.89 3.01 2.42
N ASP A 79 13.19 1.72 2.45
CA ASP A 79 14.17 1.11 1.58
C ASP A 79 13.71 1.10 0.11
N PHE A 80 12.41 0.91 -0.12
CA PHE A 80 11.83 1.05 -1.45
C PHE A 80 11.75 2.50 -1.92
N ALA A 81 11.47 3.44 -1.00
CA ALA A 81 11.50 4.86 -1.35
C ALA A 81 12.91 5.30 -1.80
N LYS A 82 13.96 4.81 -1.14
CA LYS A 82 15.38 5.04 -1.54
C LYS A 82 15.70 4.39 -2.89
N LEU A 83 15.24 3.15 -3.12
CA LEU A 83 15.38 2.48 -4.41
C LEU A 83 14.75 3.30 -5.53
N LEU A 84 13.51 3.73 -5.38
CA LEU A 84 12.77 4.55 -6.35
C LEU A 84 13.50 5.86 -6.63
N ASN A 85 14.00 6.54 -5.58
CA ASN A 85 14.78 7.78 -5.74
C ASN A 85 16.02 7.57 -6.60
N SER A 86 16.71 6.45 -6.48
CA SER A 86 17.87 6.11 -7.32
C SER A 86 17.51 5.97 -8.81
N LYS A 87 16.22 5.81 -9.11
CA LYS A 87 15.66 5.69 -10.47
C LYS A 87 14.90 6.93 -10.93
N GLY A 88 14.99 8.02 -10.18
CA GLY A 88 14.32 9.28 -10.53
C GLY A 88 12.82 9.30 -10.23
N ILE A 89 12.31 8.35 -9.45
CA ILE A 89 10.91 8.21 -9.08
C ILE A 89 10.72 8.70 -7.63
N ALA A 90 9.69 9.48 -7.37
CA ALA A 90 9.36 9.88 -6.01
C ALA A 90 8.79 8.70 -5.23
N GLY A 91 9.35 8.38 -4.06
CA GLY A 91 8.84 7.38 -3.13
C GLY A 91 8.13 8.04 -1.96
N ILE A 92 6.90 7.62 -1.63
CA ILE A 92 6.11 8.19 -0.54
C ILE A 92 5.68 7.07 0.39
N VAL A 93 6.28 6.98 1.58
CA VAL A 93 5.92 5.96 2.56
C VAL A 93 4.71 6.41 3.34
N VAL A 94 3.68 5.56 3.38
CA VAL A 94 2.43 5.85 4.08
C VAL A 94 2.40 5.15 5.43
N LYS A 95 2.47 5.92 6.51
CA LYS A 95 2.21 5.45 7.87
C LYS A 95 0.70 5.50 8.10
N TYR A 96 -0.02 4.47 7.70
CA TYR A 96 -1.47 4.39 7.83
C TYR A 96 -1.88 3.79 9.18
N ARG A 97 -3.08 4.15 9.67
CA ARG A 97 -3.62 3.63 10.93
C ARG A 97 -3.97 2.15 10.80
N LEU A 98 -3.72 1.44 11.89
CA LEU A 98 -3.93 0.01 11.99
C LEU A 98 -5.30 -0.30 12.63
N PRO A 99 -6.07 -1.26 12.07
CA PRO A 99 -7.43 -1.54 12.52
C PRO A 99 -7.53 -2.20 13.89
N ASN A 100 -6.42 -2.70 14.43
CA ASN A 100 -6.36 -3.32 15.75
C ASN A 100 -6.15 -2.32 16.91
N SER A 101 -5.97 -1.02 16.63
CA SER A 101 -5.86 0.01 17.65
C SER A 101 -7.21 0.30 18.32
N LYS A 102 -7.19 0.53 19.63
CA LYS A 102 -8.37 1.00 20.38
C LYS A 102 -8.73 2.45 20.06
N SER A 103 -7.84 3.19 19.40
CA SER A 103 -8.05 4.56 18.98
C SER A 103 -8.89 4.70 17.71
N VAL A 104 -9.32 3.58 17.11
CA VAL A 104 -10.13 3.60 15.88
C VAL A 104 -11.53 3.04 16.11
N THR A 105 -12.51 3.68 15.46
CA THR A 105 -13.87 3.16 15.30
C THR A 105 -14.05 2.64 13.88
N GLU A 106 -15.06 1.79 13.59
CA GLU A 106 -15.28 1.20 12.25
C GLU A 106 -13.97 0.71 11.59
N LYS A 107 -13.22 -0.07 12.34
CA LYS A 107 -11.81 -0.45 12.11
C LYS A 107 -11.48 -0.87 10.66
N HIS A 108 -12.40 -1.53 9.97
CA HIS A 108 -12.21 -2.01 8.60
C HIS A 108 -12.18 -0.89 7.55
N LYS A 109 -12.72 0.31 7.85
CA LYS A 109 -12.68 1.47 6.96
C LYS A 109 -11.38 2.26 7.06
N VAL A 110 -10.76 2.26 8.24
CA VAL A 110 -9.69 3.19 8.61
C VAL A 110 -8.44 3.11 7.71
N PRO A 111 -7.90 1.93 7.36
CA PRO A 111 -6.76 1.87 6.45
C PRO A 111 -7.07 2.47 5.07
N LEU A 112 -8.27 2.21 4.51
CA LEU A 112 -8.66 2.74 3.21
C LEU A 112 -8.88 4.27 3.26
N GLN A 113 -9.39 4.82 4.36
CA GLN A 113 -9.49 6.27 4.57
C GLN A 113 -8.12 6.94 4.43
N ASP A 114 -7.13 6.42 5.14
CA ASP A 114 -5.78 6.97 5.11
C ASP A 114 -5.12 6.77 3.75
N ALA A 115 -5.33 5.64 3.09
CA ALA A 115 -4.80 5.38 1.75
C ALA A 115 -5.41 6.33 0.69
N GLN A 116 -6.73 6.54 0.70
CA GLN A 116 -7.39 7.50 -0.18
C GLN A 116 -6.90 8.93 0.07
N ARG A 117 -6.77 9.31 1.34
CA ARG A 117 -6.28 10.64 1.72
C ARG A 117 -4.83 10.85 1.31
N ALA A 118 -3.98 9.83 1.48
CA ALA A 118 -2.57 9.90 1.09
C ALA A 118 -2.41 10.17 -0.41
N ILE A 119 -3.08 9.42 -1.28
CA ILE A 119 -2.95 9.62 -2.73
C ILE A 119 -3.55 10.95 -3.19
N ARG A 120 -4.66 11.42 -2.58
CA ARG A 120 -5.23 12.75 -2.82
C ARG A 120 -4.26 13.86 -2.42
N LEU A 121 -3.62 13.74 -1.26
CA LEU A 121 -2.61 14.69 -0.80
C LEU A 121 -1.42 14.75 -1.76
N VAL A 122 -0.88 13.62 -2.17
CA VAL A 122 0.23 13.57 -3.15
C VAL A 122 -0.18 14.22 -4.47
N ARG A 123 -1.40 13.96 -4.96
CA ARG A 123 -1.91 14.54 -6.20
C ARG A 123 -2.10 16.05 -6.09
N SER A 124 -2.58 16.56 -4.97
CA SER A 124 -2.70 18.01 -4.73
C SER A 124 -1.35 18.71 -4.67
N MET A 125 -0.29 18.01 -4.23
CA MET A 125 1.08 18.53 -4.12
C MET A 125 1.93 18.26 -5.38
N ALA A 126 1.37 17.63 -6.40
CA ALA A 126 2.11 17.12 -7.56
C ALA A 126 2.95 18.20 -8.25
N LYS A 127 2.37 19.39 -8.46
CA LYS A 127 3.09 20.53 -9.08
C LYS A 127 4.29 20.99 -8.24
N GLU A 128 4.13 21.05 -6.91
CA GLU A 128 5.19 21.53 -6.01
C GLU A 128 6.34 20.52 -5.95
N TRP A 129 6.03 19.24 -5.98
CA TRP A 129 7.00 18.14 -5.89
C TRP A 129 7.56 17.71 -7.26
N ASN A 130 7.20 18.38 -8.34
CA ASN A 130 7.59 18.01 -9.70
C ASN A 130 7.16 16.60 -10.08
N ILE A 131 5.93 16.24 -9.71
CA ILE A 131 5.26 14.97 -10.02
C ILE A 131 4.17 15.24 -11.06
N SER A 132 3.98 14.31 -12.00
CA SER A 132 2.82 14.32 -12.89
C SER A 132 1.59 13.76 -12.13
N PRO A 133 0.47 14.51 -12.03
CA PRO A 133 -0.73 14.03 -11.35
C PRO A 133 -1.35 12.78 -11.99
N ASP A 134 -1.00 12.51 -13.26
CA ASP A 134 -1.46 11.36 -14.03
C ASP A 134 -0.46 10.19 -14.01
N ASN A 135 0.59 10.28 -13.19
CA ASN A 135 1.63 9.24 -13.06
C ASN A 135 1.94 8.92 -11.59
N ILE A 136 0.88 8.73 -10.79
CA ILE A 136 0.95 8.41 -9.36
C ILE A 136 0.41 7.00 -9.15
N GLY A 137 1.30 6.08 -8.78
CA GLY A 137 0.94 4.69 -8.48
C GLY A 137 1.11 4.32 -7.03
N ILE A 138 0.85 3.06 -6.75
CA ILE A 138 0.91 2.49 -5.41
C ILE A 138 1.72 1.19 -5.41
N LEU A 139 2.38 0.92 -4.28
CA LEU A 139 3.10 -0.31 -3.99
C LEU A 139 2.65 -0.82 -2.62
N GLY A 140 2.27 -2.08 -2.51
CA GLY A 140 1.86 -2.65 -1.24
C GLY A 140 2.43 -4.04 -0.99
N PHE A 141 2.78 -4.31 0.25
CA PHE A 141 3.39 -5.56 0.70
C PHE A 141 2.45 -6.31 1.65
N SER A 142 2.26 -7.61 1.49
CA SER A 142 1.50 -8.44 2.42
C SER A 142 0.12 -7.84 2.75
N ALA A 143 -0.17 -7.50 4.01
CA ALA A 143 -1.38 -6.78 4.40
C ALA A 143 -1.46 -5.35 3.80
N GLY A 144 -0.31 -4.67 3.59
CA GLY A 144 -0.24 -3.43 2.83
C GLY A 144 -0.55 -3.64 1.34
N GLY A 145 -0.26 -4.83 0.80
CA GLY A 145 -0.70 -5.29 -0.51
C GLY A 145 -2.22 -5.43 -0.59
N HIS A 146 -2.85 -5.93 0.48
CA HIS A 146 -4.32 -5.94 0.58
C HIS A 146 -4.88 -4.51 0.56
N LEU A 147 -4.29 -3.59 1.32
CA LEU A 147 -4.71 -2.19 1.32
C LEU A 147 -4.55 -1.54 -0.06
N ALA A 148 -3.41 -1.79 -0.73
CA ALA A 148 -3.17 -1.30 -2.09
C ALA A 148 -4.18 -1.87 -3.09
N ALA A 149 -4.46 -3.17 -3.05
CA ALA A 149 -5.49 -3.81 -3.88
C ALA A 149 -6.90 -3.25 -3.59
N THR A 150 -7.21 -3.00 -2.30
CA THR A 150 -8.47 -2.36 -1.89
C THR A 150 -8.59 -0.96 -2.48
N LEU A 151 -7.54 -0.14 -2.38
CA LEU A 151 -7.53 1.19 -2.98
C LEU A 151 -7.64 1.11 -4.52
N GLY A 152 -6.91 0.20 -5.17
CA GLY A 152 -6.91 0.06 -6.63
C GLY A 152 -8.25 -0.39 -7.21
N THR A 153 -9.02 -1.21 -6.48
CA THR A 153 -10.30 -1.75 -6.93
C THR A 153 -11.51 -0.92 -6.47
N ARG A 154 -11.38 -0.16 -5.37
CA ARG A 154 -12.47 0.58 -4.72
C ARG A 154 -12.06 2.02 -4.35
N TYR A 155 -11.23 2.65 -5.16
CA TYR A 155 -10.74 4.02 -4.94
C TYR A 155 -11.84 5.07 -4.79
N ASN A 156 -13.03 4.83 -5.34
CA ASN A 156 -14.19 5.70 -5.31
C ASN A 156 -15.19 5.39 -4.19
N GLU A 157 -14.92 4.38 -3.34
CA GLU A 157 -15.77 4.09 -2.19
C GLU A 157 -15.74 5.26 -1.18
N GLU A 158 -16.93 5.70 -0.77
CA GLU A 158 -17.07 6.79 0.19
C GLU A 158 -16.88 6.28 1.62
N VAL A 159 -15.63 6.21 2.09
CA VAL A 159 -15.29 5.74 3.43
C VAL A 159 -15.18 6.86 4.47
N TYR A 160 -15.16 8.12 4.01
CA TYR A 160 -15.22 9.32 4.88
C TYR A 160 -15.85 10.50 4.13
N ALA A 161 -16.38 11.47 4.88
CA ALA A 161 -16.91 12.72 4.32
C ALA A 161 -15.78 13.65 3.86
N LYS A 162 -15.90 14.23 2.67
CA LYS A 162 -14.95 15.21 2.14
C LYS A 162 -14.93 16.46 3.03
N THR A 163 -13.74 16.92 3.42
CA THR A 163 -13.58 18.01 4.42
C THR A 163 -12.85 19.23 3.86
N ASP A 164 -12.06 19.07 2.81
CA ASP A 164 -11.25 20.16 2.23
C ASP A 164 -11.01 20.00 0.72
N ALA A 165 -10.19 20.91 0.16
CA ALA A 165 -9.87 20.90 -1.27
C ALA A 165 -9.08 19.64 -1.71
N ILE A 166 -8.27 19.06 -0.83
CA ILE A 166 -7.51 17.83 -1.13
C ILE A 166 -8.48 16.67 -1.41
N ASP A 167 -9.61 16.62 -0.74
CA ASP A 167 -10.60 15.56 -0.91
C ASP A 167 -11.37 15.65 -2.25
N GLN A 168 -11.19 16.73 -3.01
CA GLN A 168 -11.73 16.85 -4.37
C GLN A 168 -10.85 16.15 -5.41
N GLU A 169 -9.58 15.87 -5.07
CA GLU A 169 -8.68 15.11 -5.93
C GLU A 169 -9.14 13.66 -6.08
N SER A 170 -8.78 13.04 -7.20
CA SER A 170 -9.05 11.61 -7.42
C SER A 170 -8.20 10.75 -6.49
N ALA A 171 -8.82 9.74 -5.86
CA ALA A 171 -8.08 8.71 -5.14
C ALA A 171 -7.65 7.53 -6.03
N ARG A 172 -7.92 7.57 -7.35
CA ARG A 172 -7.57 6.49 -8.28
C ARG A 172 -6.05 6.46 -8.51
N PRO A 173 -5.35 5.35 -8.20
CA PRO A 173 -3.96 5.19 -8.62
C PRO A 173 -3.88 4.97 -10.14
N ASN A 174 -2.78 5.43 -10.76
CA ASN A 174 -2.56 5.25 -12.19
C ASN A 174 -2.03 3.84 -12.50
N PHE A 175 -1.34 3.22 -11.55
CA PHE A 175 -0.84 1.84 -11.61
C PHE A 175 -0.66 1.30 -10.19
N MET A 176 -0.53 -0.02 -10.04
CA MET A 176 -0.23 -0.63 -8.75
C MET A 176 0.76 -1.80 -8.85
N ALA A 177 1.54 -1.99 -7.80
CA ALA A 177 2.41 -3.14 -7.60
C ALA A 177 2.05 -3.83 -6.28
N LEU A 178 1.90 -5.14 -6.30
CA LEU A 178 1.45 -5.95 -5.19
C LEU A 178 2.47 -7.07 -4.93
N ILE A 179 3.13 -7.01 -3.78
CA ILE A 179 4.23 -7.92 -3.44
C ILE A 179 3.77 -8.86 -2.34
N TYR A 180 3.76 -10.16 -2.63
CA TYR A 180 3.19 -11.22 -1.77
C TYR A 180 1.90 -10.78 -1.05
N PRO A 181 0.93 -10.22 -1.81
CA PRO A 181 -0.19 -9.54 -1.21
C PRO A 181 -1.18 -10.51 -0.57
N VAL A 182 -1.74 -10.12 0.56
CA VAL A 182 -3.04 -10.66 0.97
C VAL A 182 -4.07 -10.12 0.00
N ILE A 183 -4.95 -10.94 -0.54
CA ILE A 183 -6.01 -10.57 -1.50
C ILE A 183 -7.37 -11.05 -1.03
N SER A 184 -7.50 -12.36 -0.83
CA SER A 184 -8.76 -12.97 -0.40
C SER A 184 -8.87 -12.99 1.12
N MET A 185 -10.03 -12.59 1.64
CA MET A 185 -10.41 -12.79 3.03
C MET A 185 -11.22 -14.07 3.23
N ALA A 186 -11.41 -14.86 2.15
CA ALA A 186 -12.13 -16.12 2.18
C ALA A 186 -11.17 -17.31 2.30
N ALA A 187 -11.59 -18.37 3.02
CA ALA A 187 -10.89 -19.65 3.02
C ALA A 187 -10.93 -20.29 1.61
N PRO A 188 -9.95 -21.13 1.23
CA PRO A 188 -8.83 -21.58 2.06
C PRO A 188 -7.58 -20.68 2.01
N HIS A 189 -7.55 -19.62 1.19
CA HIS A 189 -6.32 -18.87 0.89
C HIS A 189 -6.10 -17.60 1.74
N THR A 190 -7.00 -17.32 2.71
CA THR A 190 -6.88 -16.12 3.54
C THR A 190 -5.68 -16.18 4.49
N HIS A 191 -4.99 -15.05 4.66
CA HIS A 191 -4.10 -14.86 5.79
C HIS A 191 -4.93 -14.53 7.04
N GLN A 192 -5.11 -15.50 7.94
CA GLN A 192 -6.02 -15.39 9.06
C GLN A 192 -5.71 -14.20 9.99
N GLY A 193 -4.42 -13.92 10.24
CA GLY A 193 -4.01 -12.78 11.07
C GLY A 193 -4.48 -11.43 10.53
N SER A 194 -4.33 -11.20 9.22
CA SER A 194 -4.81 -9.97 8.56
C SER A 194 -6.33 -9.88 8.57
N LYS A 195 -7.02 -11.01 8.34
CA LYS A 195 -8.49 -11.07 8.38
C LYS A 195 -9.02 -10.71 9.77
N THR A 196 -8.49 -11.33 10.81
CA THR A 196 -8.89 -11.05 12.19
C THR A 196 -8.60 -9.60 12.60
N ALA A 197 -7.43 -9.08 12.26
CA ALA A 197 -7.08 -7.70 12.56
C ALA A 197 -8.04 -6.71 11.89
N LEU A 198 -8.31 -6.89 10.59
CA LEU A 198 -9.15 -5.98 9.82
C LEU A 198 -10.64 -6.15 10.10
N LEU A 199 -11.15 -7.39 10.12
CA LEU A 199 -12.58 -7.68 10.12
C LEU A 199 -13.11 -8.18 11.46
N GLY A 200 -12.25 -8.66 12.37
CA GLY A 200 -12.61 -9.32 13.62
C GLY A 200 -12.61 -10.84 13.52
N GLU A 201 -12.92 -11.50 14.64
CA GLU A 201 -12.84 -12.96 14.78
C GLU A 201 -13.90 -13.69 13.92
N ALA A 202 -15.11 -13.14 13.85
CA ALA A 202 -16.24 -13.76 13.18
C ALA A 202 -16.96 -12.78 12.23
N PRO A 203 -16.29 -12.32 11.15
CA PRO A 203 -16.92 -11.42 10.19
C PRO A 203 -18.03 -12.13 9.43
N SER A 204 -19.08 -11.38 9.06
CA SER A 204 -20.12 -11.88 8.18
C SER A 204 -19.55 -12.30 6.81
N GLN A 205 -20.28 -13.19 6.11
CA GLN A 205 -19.90 -13.55 4.74
C GLN A 205 -19.88 -12.33 3.81
N GLY A 206 -20.83 -11.39 3.96
CA GLY A 206 -20.87 -10.16 3.20
C GLY A 206 -19.63 -9.29 3.43
N LEU A 207 -19.19 -9.12 4.68
CA LEU A 207 -17.98 -8.37 5.01
C LEU A 207 -16.71 -9.07 4.49
N THR A 208 -16.65 -10.40 4.61
CA THR A 208 -15.56 -11.20 4.04
C THR A 208 -15.45 -11.03 2.53
N ALA A 209 -16.58 -11.11 1.82
CA ALA A 209 -16.62 -10.90 0.37
C ALA A 209 -16.26 -9.46 -0.02
N HIS A 210 -16.73 -8.46 0.74
CA HIS A 210 -16.43 -7.06 0.51
C HIS A 210 -14.93 -6.74 0.61
N PHE A 211 -14.18 -7.49 1.42
CA PHE A 211 -12.73 -7.35 1.56
C PHE A 211 -11.91 -8.43 0.82
N SER A 212 -12.55 -9.26 0.01
CA SER A 212 -11.87 -10.17 -0.93
C SER A 212 -11.68 -9.45 -2.26
N ASN A 213 -10.51 -8.86 -2.46
CA ASN A 213 -10.25 -7.89 -3.52
C ASN A 213 -10.34 -8.47 -4.95
N GLU A 214 -10.14 -9.78 -5.12
CA GLU A 214 -10.34 -10.48 -6.40
C GLU A 214 -11.78 -10.38 -6.92
N LEU A 215 -12.74 -10.14 -6.02
CA LEU A 215 -14.15 -10.00 -6.36
C LEU A 215 -14.52 -8.57 -6.82
N HIS A 216 -13.63 -7.61 -6.63
CA HIS A 216 -13.86 -6.18 -6.90
C HIS A 216 -13.09 -5.63 -8.10
N VAL A 217 -12.29 -6.47 -8.76
CA VAL A 217 -11.63 -6.10 -10.02
C VAL A 217 -12.69 -5.75 -11.06
N ASN A 218 -12.48 -4.61 -11.72
CA ASN A 218 -13.40 -4.08 -12.74
C ASN A 218 -12.59 -3.36 -13.84
N ARG A 219 -13.26 -2.76 -14.82
CA ARG A 219 -12.60 -2.09 -15.97
C ARG A 219 -11.79 -0.87 -15.61
N ASP A 220 -12.05 -0.26 -14.44
CA ASP A 220 -11.34 0.92 -13.94
C ASP A 220 -10.16 0.57 -13.04
N THR A 221 -9.95 -0.73 -12.74
CA THR A 221 -8.79 -1.21 -12.00
C THR A 221 -7.52 -0.86 -12.77
N PRO A 222 -6.50 -0.27 -12.11
CA PRO A 222 -5.29 0.16 -12.80
C PRO A 222 -4.41 -1.00 -13.28
N PRO A 223 -3.50 -0.76 -14.25
CA PRO A 223 -2.44 -1.71 -14.60
C PRO A 223 -1.70 -2.21 -13.37
N THR A 224 -1.40 -3.50 -13.32
CA THR A 224 -0.94 -4.16 -12.09
C THR A 224 0.27 -5.04 -12.31
N PHE A 225 1.27 -4.90 -11.43
CA PHE A 225 2.44 -5.77 -11.33
C PHE A 225 2.33 -6.61 -10.05
N LEU A 226 2.58 -7.92 -10.14
CA LEU A 226 2.49 -8.86 -9.00
C LEU A 226 3.79 -9.64 -8.84
N VAL A 227 4.22 -9.84 -7.59
CA VAL A 227 5.34 -10.72 -7.25
C VAL A 227 4.96 -11.60 -6.06
N HIS A 228 5.31 -12.89 -6.12
CA HIS A 228 5.09 -13.83 -5.03
C HIS A 228 6.16 -14.92 -5.02
N ALA A 229 6.39 -15.55 -3.87
CA ALA A 229 7.14 -16.79 -3.76
C ALA A 229 6.18 -17.98 -3.65
N ASN A 230 6.47 -19.07 -4.37
CA ASN A 230 5.60 -20.25 -4.36
C ASN A 230 5.63 -21.00 -3.02
N ASP A 231 6.71 -20.85 -2.25
CA ASP A 231 6.91 -21.45 -0.93
C ASP A 231 6.45 -20.54 0.23
N ASP A 232 5.66 -19.49 -0.07
CA ASP A 232 5.10 -18.61 0.98
C ASP A 232 4.08 -19.38 1.83
N ALA A 233 4.47 -19.71 3.06
CA ALA A 233 3.66 -20.44 4.01
C ALA A 233 2.70 -19.54 4.83
N ALA A 234 2.89 -18.21 4.80
CA ALA A 234 2.05 -17.26 5.55
C ALA A 234 0.89 -16.74 4.70
N VAL A 235 1.19 -16.33 3.46
CA VAL A 235 0.20 -15.87 2.48
C VAL A 235 0.30 -16.74 1.24
N PRO A 236 -0.59 -17.70 1.04
CA PRO A 236 -0.54 -18.61 -0.11
C PRO A 236 -0.49 -17.87 -1.45
N VAL A 237 0.35 -18.34 -2.36
CA VAL A 237 0.55 -17.75 -3.71
C VAL A 237 -0.75 -17.61 -4.50
N GLU A 238 -1.75 -18.40 -4.15
CA GLU A 238 -3.10 -18.33 -4.72
C GLU A 238 -3.73 -16.95 -4.59
N ASN A 239 -3.37 -16.15 -3.58
CA ASN A 239 -3.80 -14.76 -3.49
C ASN A 239 -3.44 -13.97 -4.75
N SER A 240 -2.18 -14.03 -5.17
CA SER A 240 -1.72 -13.37 -6.41
C SER A 240 -2.35 -13.97 -7.66
N LEU A 241 -2.51 -15.29 -7.72
CA LEU A 241 -3.12 -15.99 -8.86
C LEU A 241 -4.60 -15.65 -9.01
N LEU A 242 -5.37 -15.57 -7.92
CA LEU A 242 -6.78 -15.17 -7.93
C LEU A 242 -6.93 -13.74 -8.45
N PHE A 243 -6.10 -12.81 -7.95
CA PHE A 243 -6.17 -11.43 -8.39
C PHE A 243 -5.76 -11.25 -9.86
N TYR A 244 -4.66 -11.89 -10.28
CA TYR A 244 -4.23 -11.91 -11.67
C TYR A 244 -5.31 -12.48 -12.61
N THR A 245 -5.96 -13.57 -12.20
CA THR A 245 -7.05 -14.19 -12.96
C THR A 245 -8.22 -13.22 -13.09
N ALA A 246 -8.54 -12.46 -12.04
CA ALA A 246 -9.59 -11.45 -12.07
C ALA A 246 -9.22 -10.27 -12.99
N LEU A 247 -7.97 -9.77 -12.97
CA LEU A 247 -7.47 -8.72 -13.87
C LEU A 247 -7.62 -9.13 -15.34
N ARG A 248 -7.28 -10.38 -15.67
CA ARG A 248 -7.40 -10.90 -17.03
C ARG A 248 -8.82 -10.92 -17.56
N LYS A 249 -9.84 -11.15 -16.71
CA LYS A 249 -11.27 -11.13 -17.11
C LYS A 249 -11.70 -9.77 -17.66
N TYR A 250 -11.06 -8.69 -17.20
CA TYR A 250 -11.35 -7.32 -17.62
C TYR A 250 -10.31 -6.76 -18.60
N ASN A 251 -9.35 -7.59 -19.07
CA ASN A 251 -8.25 -7.19 -19.94
C ASN A 251 -7.38 -6.06 -19.36
N ILE A 252 -7.23 -6.04 -18.04
CA ILE A 252 -6.33 -5.08 -17.38
C ILE A 252 -4.89 -5.48 -17.67
N PRO A 253 -4.04 -4.56 -18.19
CA PRO A 253 -2.62 -4.82 -18.38
C PRO A 253 -1.99 -5.26 -17.06
N SER A 254 -1.42 -6.47 -17.04
CA SER A 254 -0.89 -7.04 -15.81
C SER A 254 0.27 -7.97 -16.07
N GLU A 255 1.25 -7.92 -15.17
CA GLU A 255 2.45 -8.76 -15.17
C GLU A 255 2.55 -9.47 -13.82
N ILE A 256 2.92 -10.76 -13.81
CA ILE A 256 3.08 -11.56 -12.60
C ILE A 256 4.38 -12.36 -12.64
N HIS A 257 5.13 -12.32 -11.54
CA HIS A 257 6.34 -13.10 -11.33
C HIS A 257 6.17 -13.98 -10.09
N ILE A 258 6.35 -15.29 -10.27
CA ILE A 258 6.32 -16.26 -9.18
C ILE A 258 7.68 -16.92 -9.09
N TYR A 259 8.35 -16.75 -7.95
CA TYR A 259 9.64 -17.35 -7.66
C TYR A 259 9.44 -18.68 -6.92
N PRO A 260 10.25 -19.71 -7.20
CA PRO A 260 10.06 -21.01 -6.55
C PRO A 260 10.30 -20.96 -5.04
N PHE A 261 11.24 -20.10 -4.59
CA PHE A 261 11.66 -19.96 -3.21
C PHE A 261 11.81 -18.48 -2.85
N GLY A 262 11.46 -18.12 -1.61
CA GLY A 262 11.54 -16.76 -1.08
C GLY A 262 10.84 -16.63 0.25
N GLY A 263 9.88 -17.52 0.54
CA GLY A 263 9.03 -17.42 1.72
C GLY A 263 8.20 -16.15 1.73
N HIS A 264 7.80 -15.69 2.92
CA HIS A 264 7.05 -14.45 3.10
C HIS A 264 7.96 -13.32 3.56
N GLY A 265 7.68 -12.07 3.12
CA GLY A 265 8.37 -10.88 3.64
C GLY A 265 9.79 -10.69 3.11
N PHE A 266 10.12 -11.22 1.93
CA PHE A 266 11.46 -11.11 1.35
C PHE A 266 11.86 -9.69 0.92
N ALA A 267 10.93 -8.75 0.84
CA ALA A 267 11.17 -7.35 0.46
C ALA A 267 12.08 -7.21 -0.77
N LEU A 268 13.24 -6.56 -0.66
CA LEU A 268 14.20 -6.43 -1.76
C LEU A 268 14.84 -7.77 -2.19
N GLY A 269 14.71 -8.84 -1.39
CA GLY A 269 15.24 -10.16 -1.72
C GLY A 269 16.77 -10.26 -1.71
N LEU A 270 17.46 -9.38 -0.95
CA LEU A 270 18.92 -9.19 -1.00
C LEU A 270 19.75 -10.42 -0.63
N SER A 271 19.16 -11.42 0.02
CA SER A 271 19.84 -12.69 0.35
C SER A 271 19.91 -13.68 -0.81
N ASN A 272 19.24 -13.38 -1.94
CA ASN A 272 19.14 -14.29 -3.09
C ASN A 272 19.04 -13.45 -4.38
N ASP A 273 20.11 -13.45 -5.19
CA ASP A 273 20.21 -12.66 -6.43
C ASP A 273 19.08 -12.95 -7.43
N HIS A 274 18.66 -14.22 -7.53
CA HIS A 274 17.55 -14.58 -8.41
C HIS A 274 16.25 -13.93 -7.92
N LEU A 275 15.97 -14.02 -6.63
CA LEU A 275 14.78 -13.38 -6.03
C LEU A 275 14.89 -11.84 -6.13
N ALA A 276 16.04 -11.23 -5.80
CA ALA A 276 16.26 -9.78 -5.88
C ALA A 276 16.03 -9.21 -7.29
N SER A 277 16.14 -10.04 -8.34
CA SER A 277 15.91 -9.64 -9.73
C SER A 277 14.49 -9.09 -9.99
N TRP A 278 13.51 -9.38 -9.13
CA TRP A 278 12.16 -8.85 -9.26
C TRP A 278 12.11 -7.32 -9.25
N THR A 279 12.99 -6.69 -8.47
CA THR A 279 13.06 -5.23 -8.41
C THR A 279 13.46 -4.60 -9.74
N LYS A 280 14.37 -5.27 -10.48
CA LYS A 280 14.74 -4.85 -11.84
C LYS A 280 13.58 -5.01 -12.82
N GLN A 281 12.82 -6.11 -12.73
CA GLN A 281 11.63 -6.33 -13.55
C GLN A 281 10.58 -5.24 -13.27
N TRP A 282 10.33 -4.95 -12.01
CA TRP A 282 9.39 -3.91 -11.59
C TRP A 282 9.80 -2.52 -12.10
N ILE A 283 11.07 -2.11 -11.94
CA ILE A 283 11.56 -0.83 -12.46
C ILE A 283 11.45 -0.77 -14.00
N GLY A 284 11.74 -1.87 -14.69
CA GLY A 284 11.54 -2.00 -16.13
C GLY A 284 10.06 -1.82 -16.52
N TRP A 285 9.15 -2.45 -15.78
CA TRP A 285 7.72 -2.30 -15.98
C TRP A 285 7.26 -0.85 -15.77
N LEU A 286 7.69 -0.20 -14.67
CA LEU A 286 7.38 1.22 -14.39
C LEU A 286 7.83 2.16 -15.52
N SER A 287 8.95 1.85 -16.19
CA SER A 287 9.47 2.67 -17.28
C SER A 287 8.69 2.53 -18.60
N ASN A 288 7.78 1.55 -18.68
CA ASN A 288 6.96 1.27 -19.87
C ASN A 288 5.47 1.63 -19.68
N LEU A 289 5.13 2.24 -18.55
CA LEU A 289 3.80 2.81 -18.28
C LEU A 289 3.73 4.23 -18.87
#